data_78bb98e273311c7bcd2685320c79b912
#
_entry.id   78bb98e273311c7bcd2685320c79b912
#
_cell.length_a   1.000
_cell.length_b   1.000
_cell.length_c   1.000
_cell.angle_alpha   90.00
_cell.angle_beta   90.00
_cell.angle_gamma   90.00
#
_symmetry.space_group_name_H-M   'P 1'
#
loop_
_entity.id
_entity.type
_entity.pdbx_description
1 polymer ?
#
loop_
_entity_poly.entity_id
_entity_poly.type
_entity_poly.pdbx_seq_one_letter_code
_entity_poly.pdbx_strand_id
1 'polypeptide(L)'
;AKFCGNQYSDREWLIAPIRDHGFLWATNAEILVCVPDDPNVSAKDGCPANLIKFHEWFKLAGNFNKINAEAIPKAKRCPSCNGSGIWPAFGDDPEETCQECNGSGEYKNQEVSVGAQHISRWYLALIASLENAQLSCSSDAPTAPMFFKFEGGWGCVMPIKPRSKS
;
A
#
# COMPACT_ATOMS: atom_id res chain seq x y z
N ALA A 1 11.34 -1.98 -4.73
CA ALA A 1 9.95 -2.36 -5.02
C ALA A 1 8.99 -1.41 -4.31
N LYS A 2 8.01 -0.83 -5.04
CA LYS A 2 7.07 0.20 -4.52
C LYS A 2 6.16 -0.29 -3.39
N PHE A 3 6.03 -1.61 -3.25
CA PHE A 3 5.12 -2.26 -2.29
C PHE A 3 5.85 -2.89 -1.09
N CYS A 4 7.16 -2.86 -1.05
CA CYS A 4 7.93 -3.27 0.11
C CYS A 4 8.06 -2.12 1.11
N GLY A 5 8.33 -2.47 2.37
CA GLY A 5 8.70 -1.52 3.41
C GLY A 5 10.05 -0.88 3.17
N ASN A 6 10.45 0.02 4.05
CA ASN A 6 11.77 0.63 3.98
C ASN A 6 12.84 -0.31 4.58
N GLN A 7 14.11 -0.04 4.28
CA GLN A 7 15.26 -0.83 4.73
C GLN A 7 15.49 -0.81 6.26
N TYR A 8 14.77 0.03 6.98
CA TYR A 8 14.86 0.15 8.46
C TYR A 8 13.79 -0.66 9.18
N SER A 9 13.01 -1.48 8.45
CA SER A 9 12.02 -2.35 9.08
C SER A 9 12.71 -3.47 9.86
N ASP A 10 12.35 -3.68 11.13
CA ASP A 10 12.80 -4.82 11.95
C ASP A 10 12.30 -6.17 11.39
N ARG A 11 11.38 -6.13 10.43
CA ARG A 11 10.80 -7.29 9.79
C ARG A 11 11.39 -7.45 8.39
N GLU A 12 12.40 -8.27 8.26
CA GLU A 12 13.11 -8.50 6.99
C GLU A 12 12.21 -8.88 5.81
N TRP A 13 11.09 -9.56 6.08
CA TRP A 13 10.12 -9.95 5.05
C TRP A 13 9.30 -8.78 4.49
N LEU A 14 9.38 -7.57 5.09
CA LEU A 14 8.78 -6.35 4.54
C LEU A 14 9.71 -5.61 3.57
N ILE A 15 11.01 -5.92 3.58
CA ILE A 15 12.03 -5.15 2.85
C ILE A 15 12.15 -5.59 1.38
N ALA A 16 11.93 -6.86 1.11
CA ALA A 16 12.10 -7.47 -0.20
C ALA A 16 10.90 -8.33 -0.58
N PRO A 17 10.68 -8.61 -1.87
CA PRO A 17 9.69 -9.59 -2.30
C PRO A 17 9.96 -10.96 -1.69
N ILE A 18 8.90 -11.72 -1.48
CA ILE A 18 8.92 -13.08 -0.93
C ILE A 18 8.38 -14.03 -1.99
N ARG A 19 9.04 -15.16 -2.18
CA ARG A 19 8.58 -16.26 -3.02
C ARG A 19 7.93 -17.31 -2.15
N ASP A 20 6.65 -17.58 -2.38
CA ASP A 20 5.91 -18.57 -1.61
C ASP A 20 4.71 -19.10 -2.40
N HIS A 21 4.49 -20.43 -2.39
CA HIS A 21 3.37 -21.10 -3.05
C HIS A 21 3.16 -20.75 -4.55
N GLY A 22 4.23 -20.52 -5.31
CA GLY A 22 4.17 -20.17 -6.74
C GLY A 22 3.81 -18.71 -7.01
N PHE A 23 3.92 -17.86 -6.02
CA PHE A 23 3.67 -16.42 -6.12
C PHE A 23 4.84 -15.61 -5.59
N LEU A 24 4.96 -14.39 -6.09
CA LEU A 24 5.76 -13.32 -5.50
C LEU A 24 4.83 -12.39 -4.72
N TRP A 25 5.22 -12.13 -3.48
CA TRP A 25 4.50 -11.29 -2.55
C TRP A 25 5.37 -10.08 -2.16
N ALA A 26 4.77 -8.92 -2.11
CA ALA A 26 5.42 -7.71 -1.61
C ALA A 26 4.46 -6.98 -0.68
N THR A 27 4.94 -6.57 0.49
CA THR A 27 4.10 -5.87 1.46
C THR A 27 4.93 -4.93 2.33
N ASN A 28 4.27 -3.89 2.85
CA ASN A 28 4.82 -3.01 3.90
C ASN A 28 3.96 -3.04 5.18
N ALA A 29 3.16 -4.10 5.37
CA ALA A 29 2.16 -4.30 6.42
C ALA A 29 0.84 -3.52 6.25
N GLU A 30 0.77 -2.52 5.38
CA GLU A 30 -0.46 -1.75 5.10
C GLU A 30 -1.07 -2.11 3.75
N ILE A 31 -0.23 -2.46 2.79
CA ILE A 31 -0.61 -2.97 1.48
C ILE A 31 0.14 -4.25 1.16
N LEU A 32 -0.53 -5.18 0.52
CA LEU A 32 0.01 -6.44 0.04
C LEU A 32 -0.27 -6.55 -1.45
N VAL A 33 0.73 -6.98 -2.22
CA VAL A 33 0.60 -7.29 -3.65
C VAL A 33 1.08 -8.71 -3.89
N CYS A 34 0.37 -9.42 -4.73
CA CYS A 34 0.64 -10.78 -5.15
C CYS A 34 0.61 -10.86 -6.68
N VAL A 35 1.66 -11.43 -7.24
CA VAL A 35 1.76 -11.72 -8.68
C VAL A 35 2.25 -13.16 -8.87
N PRO A 36 2.01 -13.80 -10.04
CA PRO A 36 2.63 -15.08 -10.34
C PRO A 36 4.15 -15.03 -10.17
N ASP A 37 4.75 -16.15 -9.77
CA ASP A 37 6.21 -16.22 -9.59
C ASP A 37 6.94 -15.99 -10.91
N ASP A 38 8.00 -15.19 -10.83
CA ASP A 38 8.97 -14.98 -11.89
C ASP A 38 10.37 -15.31 -11.35
N PRO A 39 11.04 -16.34 -11.88
CA PRO A 39 12.37 -16.77 -11.42
C PRO A 39 13.46 -15.71 -11.62
N ASN A 40 13.23 -14.71 -12.48
CA ASN A 40 14.18 -13.61 -12.71
C ASN A 40 14.08 -12.52 -11.63
N VAL A 41 13.07 -12.56 -10.77
CA VAL A 41 12.94 -11.61 -9.66
C VAL A 41 13.70 -12.10 -8.46
N SER A 42 14.60 -11.27 -7.92
CA SER A 42 15.25 -11.54 -6.65
C SER A 42 14.22 -11.46 -5.52
N ALA A 43 14.01 -12.56 -4.81
CA ALA A 43 13.07 -12.68 -3.72
C ALA A 43 13.63 -13.60 -2.63
N LYS A 44 13.14 -13.46 -1.38
CA LYS A 44 13.43 -14.41 -0.30
C LYS A 44 12.45 -15.57 -0.37
N ASP A 45 12.93 -16.78 -0.14
CA ASP A 45 12.08 -17.97 -0.10
C ASP A 45 11.40 -18.12 1.26
N GLY A 46 10.11 -18.47 1.23
CA GLY A 46 9.28 -18.69 2.42
C GLY A 46 8.88 -17.42 3.15
N CYS A 47 7.70 -17.42 3.72
CA CYS A 47 7.18 -16.32 4.51
C CYS A 47 6.81 -16.73 5.92
N PRO A 48 7.25 -15.99 6.97
CA PRO A 48 6.85 -16.26 8.34
C PRO A 48 5.36 -15.99 8.61
N ALA A 49 4.71 -15.21 7.74
CA ALA A 49 3.29 -14.93 7.82
C ALA A 49 2.49 -15.87 6.91
N ASN A 50 1.29 -16.21 7.34
CA ASN A 50 0.40 -17.06 6.52
C ASN A 50 -0.27 -16.22 5.42
N LEU A 51 0.50 -15.85 4.38
CA LEU A 51 0.02 -15.03 3.27
C LEU A 51 -1.02 -15.74 2.41
N ILE A 52 -1.00 -17.07 2.37
CA ILE A 52 -1.96 -17.86 1.58
C ILE A 52 -3.42 -17.62 2.01
N LYS A 53 -3.67 -17.26 3.27
CA LYS A 53 -5.01 -16.87 3.73
C LYS A 53 -5.57 -15.66 3.00
N PHE A 54 -4.71 -14.70 2.63
CA PHE A 54 -5.16 -13.54 1.85
C PHE A 54 -5.61 -13.94 0.44
N HIS A 55 -5.00 -14.98 -0.13
CA HIS A 55 -5.44 -15.53 -1.41
C HIS A 55 -6.84 -16.15 -1.31
N GLU A 56 -7.13 -16.87 -0.23
CA GLU A 56 -8.48 -17.41 0.01
C GLU A 56 -9.50 -16.30 0.22
N TRP A 57 -9.18 -15.28 0.99
CA TRP A 57 -10.06 -14.12 1.19
C TRP A 57 -10.27 -13.34 -0.11
N PHE A 58 -9.23 -13.21 -0.94
CA PHE A 58 -9.36 -12.58 -2.26
C PHE A 58 -10.38 -13.30 -3.14
N LYS A 59 -10.40 -14.65 -3.13
CA LYS A 59 -11.39 -15.44 -3.89
C LYS A 59 -12.83 -15.20 -3.43
N LEU A 60 -13.01 -14.81 -2.17
CA LEU A 60 -14.31 -14.47 -1.60
C LEU A 60 -14.67 -12.99 -1.78
N ALA A 61 -13.71 -12.16 -2.17
CA ALA A 61 -13.97 -10.75 -2.42
C ALA A 61 -14.86 -10.59 -3.65
N GLY A 62 -15.99 -9.92 -3.47
CA GLY A 62 -16.96 -9.66 -4.53
C GLY A 62 -16.86 -8.23 -5.08
N ASN A 63 -17.59 -7.98 -6.18
CA ASN A 63 -17.87 -6.62 -6.69
C ASN A 63 -16.64 -5.70 -6.86
N PHE A 64 -15.74 -6.07 -7.77
CA PHE A 64 -14.62 -5.23 -8.16
C PHE A 64 -15.09 -4.10 -9.09
N ASN A 65 -14.84 -2.86 -8.70
CA ASN A 65 -15.16 -1.68 -9.49
C ASN A 65 -13.90 -1.00 -10.00
N LYS A 66 -13.94 -0.49 -11.23
CA LYS A 66 -12.83 0.26 -11.81
C LYS A 66 -12.57 1.52 -10.98
N ILE A 67 -11.30 1.80 -10.71
CA ILE A 67 -10.90 3.01 -9.99
C ILE A 67 -10.93 4.18 -10.97
N ASN A 68 -11.69 5.23 -10.64
CA ASN A 68 -11.61 6.48 -11.37
C ASN A 68 -10.44 7.31 -10.85
N ALA A 69 -9.32 7.27 -11.56
CA ALA A 69 -8.10 7.98 -11.15
C ALA A 69 -8.30 9.51 -11.09
N GLU A 70 -9.16 10.07 -11.94
CA GLU A 70 -9.45 11.50 -11.98
C GLU A 70 -10.26 11.98 -10.75
N ALA A 71 -11.01 11.07 -10.14
CA ALA A 71 -11.76 11.35 -8.92
C ALA A 71 -10.89 11.28 -7.63
N ILE A 72 -9.64 10.82 -7.73
CA ILE A 72 -8.75 10.79 -6.58
C ILE A 72 -8.33 12.23 -6.24
N PRO A 73 -8.55 12.70 -4.99
CA PRO A 73 -8.18 14.04 -4.60
C PRO A 73 -6.69 14.33 -4.83
N LYS A 74 -6.35 15.57 -5.10
CA LYS A 74 -4.93 15.99 -5.17
C LYS A 74 -4.22 15.71 -3.86
N ALA A 75 -2.95 15.33 -3.94
CA ALA A 75 -2.12 15.12 -2.76
C ALA A 75 -1.98 16.41 -1.96
N LYS A 76 -2.14 16.31 -0.65
CA LYS A 76 -1.77 17.38 0.27
C LYS A 76 -0.26 17.35 0.49
N ARG A 77 0.33 18.51 0.74
CA ARG A 77 1.73 18.61 1.12
C ARG A 77 1.98 17.92 2.47
N CYS A 78 3.10 17.26 2.60
CA CYS A 78 3.53 16.70 3.89
C CYS A 78 3.73 17.84 4.89
N PRO A 79 3.05 17.82 6.06
CA PRO A 79 3.17 18.91 7.03
C PRO A 79 4.55 18.96 7.70
N SER A 80 5.23 17.82 7.78
CA SER A 80 6.52 17.72 8.46
C SER A 80 7.68 18.36 7.69
N CYS A 81 7.65 18.29 6.34
CA CYS A 81 8.67 18.89 5.48
C CYS A 81 8.10 19.99 4.56
N ASN A 82 6.87 20.44 4.78
CA ASN A 82 6.18 21.41 3.92
C ASN A 82 6.16 21.05 2.43
N GLY A 83 6.26 19.77 2.12
CA GLY A 83 6.24 19.28 0.74
C GLY A 83 7.60 19.21 0.06
N SER A 84 8.71 19.52 0.74
CA SER A 84 10.07 19.41 0.17
C SER A 84 10.53 17.96 -0.02
N GLY A 85 10.02 17.03 0.79
CA GLY A 85 10.50 15.64 0.84
C GLY A 85 11.76 15.46 1.69
N ILE A 86 12.37 16.55 2.16
CA ILE A 86 13.60 16.57 2.93
C ILE A 86 13.40 17.34 4.23
N TRP A 87 14.08 16.92 5.30
CA TRP A 87 14.25 17.70 6.50
C TRP A 87 15.33 18.75 6.25
N PRO A 88 15.09 20.00 6.62
CA PRO A 88 16.13 21.02 6.52
C PRO A 88 17.33 20.64 7.40
N ALA A 89 18.52 20.84 6.86
CA ALA A 89 19.75 20.70 7.61
C ALA A 89 19.74 21.65 8.82
N PHE A 90 20.16 21.16 9.99
CA PHE A 90 20.41 21.99 11.15
C PHE A 90 21.94 22.15 11.32
N GLY A 91 22.44 23.36 11.05
CA GLY A 91 23.88 23.62 11.08
C GLY A 91 24.64 22.90 9.97
N ASP A 92 25.68 22.14 10.32
CA ASP A 92 26.52 21.39 9.39
C ASP A 92 26.01 19.97 9.11
N ASP A 93 24.84 19.59 9.62
CA ASP A 93 24.24 18.27 9.38
C ASP A 93 23.74 18.15 7.94
N PRO A 94 23.90 16.99 7.29
CA PRO A 94 23.40 16.79 5.93
C PRO A 94 21.85 16.79 5.90
N GLU A 95 21.31 17.21 4.75
CA GLU A 95 19.88 17.08 4.50
C GLU A 95 19.45 15.61 4.56
N GLU A 96 18.40 15.34 5.31
CA GLU A 96 17.85 13.98 5.47
C GLU A 96 16.51 13.84 4.76
N THR A 97 16.25 12.65 4.25
CA THR A 97 14.94 12.30 3.68
C THR A 97 13.85 12.38 4.77
N CYS A 98 12.78 13.12 4.51
CA CYS A 98 11.66 13.21 5.42
C CYS A 98 11.03 11.83 5.63
N GLN A 99 11.09 11.31 6.85
CA GLN A 99 10.60 9.97 7.20
C GLN A 99 9.07 9.87 7.12
N GLU A 100 8.34 10.94 7.41
CA GLU A 100 6.87 10.95 7.35
C GLU A 100 6.33 10.70 5.94
N CYS A 101 6.98 11.25 4.93
CA CYS A 101 6.56 11.07 3.54
C CYS A 101 7.51 10.19 2.72
N ASN A 102 8.60 9.68 3.32
CA ASN A 102 9.68 8.95 2.64
C ASN A 102 10.18 9.68 1.38
N GLY A 103 10.42 10.96 1.50
CA GLY A 103 10.95 11.79 0.43
C GLY A 103 9.93 12.24 -0.63
N SER A 104 8.69 11.78 -0.59
CA SER A 104 7.68 12.11 -1.62
C SER A 104 7.17 13.56 -1.55
N GLY A 105 7.31 14.23 -0.42
CA GLY A 105 6.68 15.53 -0.16
C GLY A 105 5.17 15.48 0.02
N GLU A 106 4.53 14.32 -0.14
CA GLU A 106 3.07 14.16 -0.04
C GLU A 106 2.65 13.61 1.33
N TYR A 107 1.52 14.10 1.83
CA TYR A 107 0.93 13.62 3.08
C TYR A 107 0.29 12.25 2.90
N LYS A 108 0.96 11.20 3.39
CA LYS A 108 0.53 9.80 3.21
C LYS A 108 -0.77 9.45 3.93
N ASN A 109 -1.06 10.11 5.04
CA ASN A 109 -2.26 9.85 5.86
C ASN A 109 -3.49 10.65 5.40
N GLN A 110 -3.50 11.19 4.18
CA GLN A 110 -4.69 11.80 3.60
C GLN A 110 -5.74 10.72 3.35
N GLU A 111 -6.85 10.81 4.07
CA GLU A 111 -7.96 9.85 3.96
C GLU A 111 -8.85 10.15 2.75
N VAL A 112 -9.29 9.09 2.08
CA VAL A 112 -10.29 9.11 1.00
C VAL A 112 -11.35 8.05 1.30
N SER A 113 -12.61 8.43 1.19
CA SER A 113 -13.72 7.49 1.34
C SER A 113 -13.94 6.72 0.03
N VAL A 114 -14.05 5.40 0.14
CA VAL A 114 -14.41 4.50 -0.96
C VAL A 114 -15.53 3.59 -0.45
N GLY A 115 -16.76 3.89 -0.84
CA GLY A 115 -17.94 3.29 -0.20
C GLY A 115 -18.01 3.62 1.29
N ALA A 116 -18.19 2.60 2.13
CA ALA A 116 -18.22 2.74 3.59
C ALA A 116 -16.82 2.66 4.24
N GLN A 117 -15.78 2.44 3.46
CA GLN A 117 -14.42 2.28 3.95
C GLN A 117 -13.57 3.53 3.68
N HIS A 118 -12.51 3.71 4.46
CA HIS A 118 -11.55 4.80 4.29
C HIS A 118 -10.18 4.21 3.94
N ILE A 119 -9.52 4.80 2.96
CA ILE A 119 -8.19 4.38 2.50
C ILE A 119 -7.24 5.57 2.46
N SER A 120 -5.95 5.35 2.65
CA SER A 120 -4.96 6.37 2.34
C SER A 120 -5.02 6.75 0.87
N ARG A 121 -5.12 8.06 0.59
CA ARG A 121 -5.04 8.59 -0.78
C ARG A 121 -3.81 8.09 -1.51
N TRP A 122 -2.68 7.97 -0.80
CA TRP A 122 -1.43 7.46 -1.33
C TRP A 122 -1.58 6.05 -1.91
N TYR A 123 -2.16 5.12 -1.12
CA TYR A 123 -2.38 3.75 -1.59
C TYR A 123 -3.42 3.67 -2.70
N LEU A 124 -4.49 4.47 -2.62
CA LEU A 124 -5.49 4.51 -3.68
C LEU A 124 -4.87 4.97 -5.01
N ALA A 125 -4.03 6.00 -5.00
CA ALA A 125 -3.33 6.47 -6.19
C ALA A 125 -2.30 5.45 -6.72
N LEU A 126 -1.59 4.78 -5.81
CA LEU A 126 -0.65 3.71 -6.16
C LEU A 126 -1.37 2.54 -6.85
N ILE A 127 -2.51 2.09 -6.30
CA ILE A 127 -3.33 1.03 -6.90
C ILE A 127 -3.89 1.50 -8.25
N ALA A 128 -4.41 2.73 -8.34
CA ALA A 128 -4.95 3.27 -9.58
C ALA A 128 -3.91 3.42 -10.70
N SER A 129 -2.61 3.47 -10.37
CA SER A 129 -1.52 3.49 -11.35
C SER A 129 -1.20 2.12 -11.97
N LEU A 130 -1.78 1.03 -11.43
CA LEU A 130 -1.64 -0.30 -11.98
C LEU A 130 -2.60 -0.48 -13.16
N GLU A 131 -2.17 -1.24 -14.16
CA GLU A 131 -2.94 -1.48 -15.37
C GLU A 131 -4.24 -2.24 -15.07
N ASN A 132 -5.36 -1.71 -15.58
CA ASN A 132 -6.70 -2.28 -15.39
C ASN A 132 -7.13 -2.48 -13.92
N ALA A 133 -6.62 -1.61 -13.01
CA ALA A 133 -6.89 -1.71 -11.59
C ALA A 133 -8.38 -1.58 -11.23
N GLN A 134 -8.84 -2.50 -10.40
CA GLN A 134 -10.18 -2.52 -9.83
C GLN A 134 -10.09 -2.77 -8.33
N LEU A 135 -10.98 -2.16 -7.57
CA LEU A 135 -11.03 -2.24 -6.12
C LEU A 135 -12.37 -2.81 -5.66
N SER A 136 -12.32 -3.72 -4.69
CA SER A 136 -13.50 -4.26 -4.01
C SER A 136 -13.62 -3.63 -2.63
N CYS A 137 -14.82 -3.12 -2.31
CA CYS A 137 -15.13 -2.52 -1.01
C CYS A 137 -16.21 -3.33 -0.33
N SER A 138 -16.07 -3.56 0.97
CA SER A 138 -17.15 -4.14 1.77
C SER A 138 -18.06 -3.03 2.30
N SER A 139 -19.37 -3.19 2.10
CA SER A 139 -20.37 -2.29 2.70
C SER A 139 -20.57 -2.55 4.19
N ASP A 140 -20.33 -3.80 4.63
CA ASP A 140 -20.77 -4.29 5.92
C ASP A 140 -19.60 -4.44 6.92
N ALA A 141 -18.36 -4.29 6.45
CA ALA A 141 -17.16 -4.43 7.26
C ALA A 141 -16.16 -3.30 7.01
N PRO A 142 -16.36 -2.10 7.60
CA PRO A 142 -15.54 -0.92 7.32
C PRO A 142 -14.05 -1.09 7.68
N THR A 143 -13.71 -2.08 8.49
CA THR A 143 -12.34 -2.39 8.91
C THR A 143 -11.73 -3.62 8.22
N ALA A 144 -12.49 -4.30 7.34
CA ALA A 144 -11.97 -5.43 6.58
C ALA A 144 -10.99 -4.98 5.51
N PRO A 145 -9.99 -5.82 5.14
CA PRO A 145 -9.10 -5.52 4.03
C PRO A 145 -9.88 -5.23 2.75
N MET A 146 -9.46 -4.21 2.03
CA MET A 146 -9.98 -3.89 0.69
C MET A 146 -9.13 -4.62 -0.34
N PHE A 147 -9.75 -5.48 -1.14
CA PHE A 147 -9.04 -6.22 -2.17
C PHE A 147 -9.00 -5.44 -3.48
N PHE A 148 -7.91 -5.56 -4.22
CA PHE A 148 -7.80 -5.02 -5.56
C PHE A 148 -7.21 -6.06 -6.51
N LYS A 149 -7.56 -5.94 -7.78
CA LYS A 149 -6.98 -6.72 -8.86
C LYS A 149 -6.51 -5.79 -9.97
N PHE A 150 -5.52 -6.22 -10.71
CA PHE A 150 -4.91 -5.51 -11.82
C PHE A 150 -4.38 -6.51 -12.84
N GLU A 151 -3.93 -6.05 -14.00
CA GLU A 151 -3.34 -6.94 -14.99
C GLU A 151 -2.07 -7.60 -14.45
N GLY A 152 -2.06 -8.92 -14.40
CA GLY A 152 -0.95 -9.73 -13.89
C GLY A 152 -0.94 -9.96 -12.38
N GLY A 153 -1.96 -9.51 -11.61
CA GLY A 153 -1.95 -9.78 -10.17
C GLY A 153 -3.15 -9.25 -9.39
N TRP A 154 -3.01 -9.35 -8.09
CA TRP A 154 -3.99 -8.86 -7.13
C TRP A 154 -3.30 -8.39 -5.84
N GLY A 155 -4.06 -7.79 -4.95
CA GLY A 155 -3.56 -7.39 -3.65
C GLY A 155 -4.65 -7.03 -2.68
N CYS A 156 -4.24 -6.62 -1.49
CA CYS A 156 -5.14 -6.00 -0.53
C CYS A 156 -4.47 -4.81 0.15
N VAL A 157 -5.30 -3.90 0.64
CA VAL A 157 -4.87 -2.74 1.41
C VAL A 157 -5.71 -2.64 2.66
N MET A 158 -5.07 -2.30 3.78
CA MET A 158 -5.77 -2.11 5.04
C MET A 158 -6.50 -0.77 5.05
N PRO A 159 -7.79 -0.74 5.41
CA PRO A 159 -8.51 0.50 5.56
C PRO A 159 -8.01 1.28 6.77
N ILE A 160 -8.12 2.59 6.70
CA ILE A 160 -7.87 3.47 7.84
C ILE A 160 -9.07 3.33 8.80
N LYS A 161 -8.80 3.06 10.07
CA LYS A 161 -9.87 3.05 11.08
C LYS A 161 -10.43 4.46 11.23
N PRO A 162 -11.76 4.64 11.16
CA PRO A 162 -12.36 5.94 11.44
C PRO A 162 -11.90 6.44 12.81
N ARG A 163 -11.42 7.67 12.88
CA ARG A 163 -11.14 8.27 14.19
C ARG A 163 -12.47 8.46 14.89
N SER A 164 -12.65 7.83 16.05
CA SER A 164 -13.78 8.14 16.93
C SER A 164 -13.76 9.64 17.21
N LYS A 165 -14.80 10.36 16.79
CA LYS A 165 -14.98 11.75 17.22
C LYS A 165 -15.15 11.70 18.73
N SER A 166 -14.14 12.12 19.46
CA SER A 166 -14.22 12.39 20.89
C SER A 166 -15.02 13.66 21.10
#